data_162137aaadf7f1122d0d27968f938ad9
#
_entry.id   162137aaadf7f1122d0d27968f938ad9
#
_cell.length_a   1.000
_cell.length_b   1.000
_cell.length_c   1.000
_cell.angle_alpha   90.00
_cell.angle_beta   90.00
_cell.angle_gamma   90.00
#
_symmetry.space_group_name_H-M   'P 1'
#
loop_
_entity.id
_entity.type
_entity.pdbx_description
1 polymer ?
#
loop_
_entity_poly.entity_id
_entity_poly.type
_entity_poly.pdbx_seq_one_letter_code
_entity_poly.pdbx_strand_id
1 'polypeptide(L)'
;MPEGPECRRVYEGISEIAKTKTISQFEVLGGRFLKRVPDLNVKTLVPVRVTGGGVKGKFIWLEFSDETCLWITLGMSGYWSTAIKPYSHFRIGFEDGTSLYFVDQRRFGTLKFTMKSELSKKLESLGLDMLNDQTSSMYDFVRKVEIPKVQKKTVAEMLMNQSLFAGVGNYIKCEMLYRSKISPYRLVQDLTQDEICQLWNWGKLIMRASYDQGGASIRNYRQVNGEPGDFTFEFEVYAQKLDPLGNIVIREETPDGRTTHWVPSLQS
;
A
#
# COMPACT_ATOMS: atom_id res chain seq x y z
N MET A 1 -0.53 -9.16 -0.11
CA MET A 1 0.08 -8.01 0.58
C MET A 1 -0.71 -6.79 0.17
N PRO A 2 -1.21 -5.99 1.12
CA PRO A 2 -1.90 -4.75 0.78
C PRO A 2 -0.98 -3.83 -0.04
N GLU A 3 -1.51 -3.25 -1.11
CA GLU A 3 -0.82 -2.27 -1.95
C GLU A 3 -1.53 -0.91 -1.85
N GLY A 4 -1.29 0.05 -2.72
CA GLY A 4 -1.88 1.38 -2.64
C GLY A 4 -3.41 1.39 -2.47
N PRO A 5 -4.16 0.69 -3.35
CA PRO A 5 -5.62 0.64 -3.28
C PRO A 5 -6.17 0.13 -1.94
N GLU A 6 -5.60 -0.97 -1.42
CA GLU A 6 -6.02 -1.54 -0.15
C GLU A 6 -5.70 -0.61 1.03
N CYS A 7 -4.54 0.06 0.99
CA CYS A 7 -4.17 1.03 2.02
C CYS A 7 -5.14 2.22 2.05
N ARG A 8 -5.58 2.69 0.88
CA ARG A 8 -6.61 3.73 0.76
C ARG A 8 -7.93 3.31 1.40
N ARG A 9 -8.42 2.12 1.10
CA ARG A 9 -9.64 1.57 1.69
C ARG A 9 -9.54 1.41 3.20
N VAL A 10 -8.39 0.92 3.70
CA VAL A 10 -8.16 0.80 5.15
C VAL A 10 -8.19 2.17 5.82
N TYR A 11 -7.55 3.18 5.24
CA TYR A 11 -7.61 4.55 5.77
C TYR A 11 -9.04 5.07 5.84
N GLU A 12 -9.82 4.91 4.78
CA GLU A 12 -11.20 5.37 4.72
C GLU A 12 -12.06 4.68 5.79
N GLY A 13 -11.94 3.36 5.94
CA GLY A 13 -12.67 2.62 6.97
C GLY A 13 -12.29 3.03 8.40
N ILE A 14 -11.00 3.26 8.69
CA ILE A 14 -10.56 3.80 9.98
C ILE A 14 -11.12 5.21 10.20
N SER A 15 -11.00 6.07 9.19
CA SER A 15 -11.42 7.46 9.26
C SER A 15 -12.92 7.59 9.49
N GLU A 16 -13.72 6.77 8.81
CA GLU A 16 -15.17 6.75 8.99
C GLU A 16 -15.57 6.43 10.44
N ILE A 17 -14.90 5.45 11.05
CA ILE A 17 -15.18 5.06 12.44
C ILE A 17 -14.68 6.11 13.43
N ALA A 18 -13.50 6.69 13.19
CA ALA A 18 -12.80 7.50 14.18
C ALA A 18 -13.14 8.99 14.15
N LYS A 19 -13.61 9.54 13.01
CA LYS A 19 -13.79 10.99 12.79
C LYS A 19 -14.72 11.70 13.77
N THR A 20 -15.69 10.97 14.36
CA THR A 20 -16.69 11.54 15.27
C THR A 20 -16.46 11.12 16.73
N LYS A 21 -15.40 10.34 17.00
CA LYS A 21 -15.18 9.73 18.30
C LYS A 21 -13.97 10.31 19.00
N THR A 22 -14.03 10.31 20.33
CA THR A 22 -12.87 10.61 21.17
C THR A 22 -12.16 9.30 21.52
N ILE A 23 -10.87 9.25 21.27
CA ILE A 23 -10.00 8.13 21.66
C ILE A 23 -9.69 8.30 23.15
N SER A 24 -10.05 7.29 23.95
CA SER A 24 -9.81 7.22 25.38
C SER A 24 -8.63 6.33 25.77
N GLN A 25 -8.19 5.47 24.85
CA GLN A 25 -7.12 4.52 25.14
C GLN A 25 -6.36 4.08 23.88
N PHE A 26 -5.04 4.01 24.03
CA PHE A 26 -4.16 3.23 23.16
C PHE A 26 -3.57 2.08 23.98
N GLU A 27 -3.62 0.87 23.46
CA GLU A 27 -3.21 -0.32 24.19
C GLU A 27 -2.40 -1.28 23.31
N VAL A 28 -1.23 -1.67 23.79
CA VAL A 28 -0.41 -2.72 23.19
C VAL A 28 -0.88 -4.06 23.74
N LEU A 29 -1.43 -4.91 22.85
CA LEU A 29 -1.95 -6.23 23.21
C LEU A 29 -0.93 -7.34 23.01
N GLY A 30 0.07 -7.13 22.13
CA GLY A 30 1.02 -8.20 21.84
C GLY A 30 1.97 -7.93 20.69
N GLY A 31 2.60 -9.00 20.23
CA GLY A 31 3.48 -9.00 19.07
C GLY A 31 4.79 -8.24 19.28
N ARG A 32 5.31 -7.65 18.20
CA ARG A 32 6.56 -6.88 18.21
C ARG A 32 6.46 -5.59 19.05
N PHE A 33 5.24 -5.07 19.23
CA PHE A 33 5.00 -3.82 19.97
C PHE A 33 5.22 -3.95 21.48
N LEU A 34 5.25 -5.16 22.02
CA LEU A 34 5.68 -5.40 23.41
C LEU A 34 7.17 -5.07 23.64
N LYS A 35 8.00 -5.25 22.60
CA LYS A 35 9.45 -4.98 22.64
C LYS A 35 9.82 -3.61 22.08
N ARG A 36 9.01 -3.09 21.17
CA ARG A 36 9.16 -1.79 20.52
C ARG A 36 7.83 -1.05 20.62
N VAL A 37 7.57 -0.53 21.80
CA VAL A 37 6.44 0.37 22.02
C VAL A 37 6.55 1.53 21.02
N PRO A 38 5.45 1.94 20.36
CA PRO A 38 5.44 3.17 19.57
C PRO A 38 6.11 4.32 20.32
N ASP A 39 6.95 5.10 19.63
CA ASP A 39 7.96 6.01 20.19
C ASP A 39 7.45 7.06 21.21
N LEU A 40 6.15 7.35 21.25
CA LEU A 40 5.54 8.20 22.26
C LEU A 40 4.89 7.34 23.36
N ASN A 41 4.86 7.86 24.58
CA ASN A 41 4.14 7.20 25.67
C ASN A 41 2.63 7.24 25.39
N VAL A 42 2.12 6.13 24.88
CA VAL A 42 0.74 5.98 24.43
C VAL A 42 -0.28 6.42 25.48
N LYS A 43 0.02 6.21 26.76
CA LYS A 43 -0.87 6.59 27.88
C LYS A 43 -1.01 8.10 28.09
N THR A 44 -0.06 8.89 27.62
CA THR A 44 -0.08 10.36 27.77
C THR A 44 -0.80 11.09 26.66
N LEU A 45 -1.16 10.40 25.56
CA LEU A 45 -1.80 10.98 24.38
C LEU A 45 -3.32 11.07 24.46
N VAL A 46 -3.94 10.55 25.52
CA VAL A 46 -5.41 10.50 25.63
C VAL A 46 -5.94 11.44 26.73
N PRO A 47 -7.17 11.98 26.57
CA PRO A 47 -8.07 11.80 25.43
C PRO A 47 -7.69 12.64 24.22
N VAL A 48 -7.84 12.10 23.00
CA VAL A 48 -7.57 12.81 21.74
C VAL A 48 -8.65 12.51 20.68
N ARG A 49 -8.78 13.38 19.70
CA ARG A 49 -9.64 13.18 18.52
C ARG A 49 -8.81 13.07 17.26
N VAL A 50 -9.31 12.31 16.29
CA VAL A 50 -8.76 12.34 14.94
C VAL A 50 -9.21 13.62 14.26
N THR A 51 -8.27 14.48 13.90
CA THR A 51 -8.51 15.77 13.25
C THR A 51 -8.26 15.74 11.75
N GLY A 52 -7.53 14.72 11.28
CA GLY A 52 -7.17 14.54 9.89
C GLY A 52 -6.44 13.24 9.67
N GLY A 53 -5.88 13.10 8.49
CA GLY A 53 -5.10 11.94 8.09
C GLY A 53 -5.11 11.74 6.59
N GLY A 54 -4.48 10.66 6.15
CA GLY A 54 -4.42 10.35 4.73
C GLY A 54 -3.66 9.08 4.43
N VAL A 55 -3.46 8.88 3.12
CA VAL A 55 -2.68 7.78 2.58
C VAL A 55 -1.83 8.28 1.41
N LYS A 56 -0.58 7.84 1.36
CA LYS A 56 0.28 8.00 0.19
C LYS A 56 0.95 6.66 -0.09
N GLY A 57 0.59 6.04 -1.19
CA GLY A 57 0.99 4.68 -1.51
C GLY A 57 0.57 3.68 -0.44
N LYS A 58 1.56 3.06 0.22
CA LYS A 58 1.34 2.08 1.29
C LYS A 58 1.54 2.65 2.69
N PHE A 59 1.66 3.96 2.81
CA PHE A 59 1.82 4.68 4.04
C PHE A 59 0.51 5.38 4.41
N ILE A 60 -0.01 5.09 5.61
CA ILE A 60 -1.23 5.66 6.17
C ILE A 60 -0.84 6.49 7.39
N TRP A 61 -1.55 7.59 7.63
CA TRP A 61 -1.39 8.35 8.88
C TRP A 61 -2.74 8.85 9.39
N LEU A 62 -2.82 8.99 10.70
CA LEU A 62 -3.90 9.68 11.41
C LEU A 62 -3.29 10.86 12.17
N GLU A 63 -3.92 12.02 12.09
CA GLU A 63 -3.55 13.24 12.80
C GLU A 63 -4.47 13.41 14.00
N PHE A 64 -3.91 13.82 15.14
CA PHE A 64 -4.64 13.99 16.38
C PHE A 64 -4.70 15.45 16.82
N SER A 65 -5.65 15.74 17.73
CA SER A 65 -5.91 17.09 18.25
C SER A 65 -4.80 17.67 19.12
N ASP A 66 -3.84 16.86 19.53
CA ASP A 66 -2.67 17.21 20.33
C ASP A 66 -1.39 17.41 19.50
N GLU A 67 -1.54 17.65 18.18
CA GLU A 67 -0.44 17.83 17.23
C GLU A 67 0.46 16.59 17.05
N THR A 68 -0.02 15.43 17.47
CA THR A 68 0.65 14.15 17.20
C THR A 68 0.04 13.44 15.99
N CYS A 69 0.75 12.44 15.48
CA CYS A 69 0.32 11.56 14.39
C CYS A 69 0.58 10.10 14.73
N LEU A 70 -0.29 9.22 14.27
CA LEU A 70 -0.03 7.78 14.17
C LEU A 70 0.31 7.41 12.74
N TRP A 71 1.54 6.98 12.49
CA TRP A 71 1.97 6.42 11.22
C TRP A 71 1.74 4.93 11.19
N ILE A 72 1.18 4.43 10.09
CA ILE A 72 0.74 3.05 9.94
C ILE A 72 1.29 2.49 8.63
N THR A 73 1.90 1.31 8.69
CA THR A 73 2.12 0.47 7.51
C THR A 73 1.53 -0.92 7.76
N LEU A 74 0.85 -1.48 6.78
CA LEU A 74 0.18 -2.77 6.93
C LEU A 74 1.12 -3.97 6.77
N GLY A 75 2.32 -3.76 6.22
CA GLY A 75 3.22 -4.85 5.90
C GLY A 75 2.60 -5.83 4.90
N MET A 76 2.67 -7.12 5.20
CA MET A 76 2.17 -8.17 4.30
C MET A 76 0.79 -8.71 4.68
N SER A 77 0.41 -8.64 5.95
CA SER A 77 -0.81 -9.25 6.48
C SER A 77 -1.56 -8.35 7.47
N GLY A 78 -1.10 -7.10 7.66
CA GLY A 78 -1.75 -6.16 8.57
C GLY A 78 -3.09 -5.67 8.04
N TYR A 79 -4.05 -5.58 8.93
CA TYR A 79 -5.35 -4.97 8.69
C TYR A 79 -5.94 -4.46 10.01
N TRP A 80 -7.03 -3.69 9.92
CA TRP A 80 -7.76 -3.23 11.09
C TRP A 80 -9.11 -3.94 11.20
N SER A 81 -9.60 -4.11 12.44
CA SER A 81 -10.88 -4.78 12.72
C SER A 81 -11.60 -4.07 13.86
N THR A 82 -12.92 -4.03 13.82
CA THR A 82 -13.77 -3.54 14.92
C THR A 82 -13.93 -4.57 16.05
N ALA A 83 -13.53 -5.82 15.82
CA ALA A 83 -13.55 -6.88 16.82
C ALA A 83 -12.16 -7.44 17.04
N ILE A 84 -11.89 -7.88 18.28
CA ILE A 84 -10.65 -8.58 18.59
C ILE A 84 -10.56 -9.88 17.78
N LYS A 85 -9.40 -10.14 17.22
CA LYS A 85 -9.10 -11.34 16.41
C LYS A 85 -7.81 -12.00 16.90
N PRO A 86 -7.55 -13.26 16.54
CA PRO A 86 -6.20 -13.82 16.68
C PRO A 86 -5.19 -12.89 16.01
N TYR A 87 -4.03 -12.68 16.66
CA TYR A 87 -2.98 -11.75 16.21
C TYR A 87 -3.35 -10.26 16.26
N SER A 88 -4.36 -9.85 17.07
CA SER A 88 -4.55 -8.46 17.46
C SER A 88 -3.38 -8.02 18.34
N HIS A 89 -2.66 -6.99 17.91
CA HIS A 89 -1.43 -6.54 18.58
C HIS A 89 -1.52 -5.15 19.17
N PHE A 90 -2.49 -4.35 18.71
CA PHE A 90 -2.69 -2.99 19.18
C PHE A 90 -4.18 -2.65 19.14
N ARG A 91 -4.63 -1.82 20.10
CA ARG A 91 -6.02 -1.38 20.23
C ARG A 91 -6.08 0.13 20.33
N ILE A 92 -7.03 0.72 19.61
CA ILE A 92 -7.52 2.08 19.81
C ILE A 92 -8.92 1.95 20.44
N GLY A 93 -9.06 2.37 21.70
CA GLY A 93 -10.35 2.37 22.40
C GLY A 93 -10.98 3.76 22.37
N PHE A 94 -12.29 3.83 22.16
CA PHE A 94 -13.07 5.06 22.14
C PHE A 94 -13.92 5.22 23.41
N GLU A 95 -14.32 6.47 23.75
CA GLU A 95 -15.16 6.75 24.92
C GLU A 95 -16.52 6.08 24.89
N ASP A 96 -17.06 5.80 23.70
CA ASP A 96 -18.33 5.09 23.50
C ASP A 96 -18.23 3.57 23.72
N GLY A 97 -17.07 3.07 24.15
CA GLY A 97 -16.81 1.65 24.40
C GLY A 97 -16.45 0.84 23.16
N THR A 98 -16.53 1.41 21.96
CA THR A 98 -16.09 0.73 20.73
C THR A 98 -14.57 0.72 20.61
N SER A 99 -14.04 -0.10 19.72
CA SER A 99 -12.58 -0.22 19.54
C SER A 99 -12.19 -0.58 18.11
N LEU A 100 -10.98 -0.20 17.74
CA LEU A 100 -10.28 -0.67 16.54
C LEU A 100 -9.06 -1.47 16.94
N TYR A 101 -8.84 -2.60 16.27
CA TYR A 101 -7.74 -3.53 16.54
C TYR A 101 -6.84 -3.64 15.31
N PHE A 102 -5.54 -3.44 15.50
CA PHE A 102 -4.55 -3.75 14.49
C PHE A 102 -4.17 -5.24 14.58
N VAL A 103 -4.46 -5.97 13.52
CA VAL A 103 -4.26 -7.42 13.40
C VAL A 103 -3.16 -7.68 12.39
N ASP A 104 -2.12 -8.44 12.76
CA ASP A 104 -1.03 -8.76 11.82
C ASP A 104 -0.36 -10.10 12.15
N GLN A 105 -0.77 -11.16 11.46
CA GLN A 105 -0.24 -12.51 11.66
C GLN A 105 1.27 -12.59 11.39
N ARG A 106 1.77 -11.91 10.37
CA ARG A 106 3.20 -11.95 9.98
C ARG A 106 4.08 -10.96 10.72
N ARG A 107 3.49 -10.00 11.44
CA ARG A 107 4.17 -9.01 12.27
C ARG A 107 5.14 -8.10 11.51
N PHE A 108 4.84 -7.80 10.23
CA PHE A 108 5.63 -6.88 9.41
C PHE A 108 5.05 -5.46 9.38
N GLY A 109 3.80 -5.29 9.77
CA GLY A 109 3.17 -3.98 9.89
C GLY A 109 3.84 -3.13 10.97
N THR A 110 3.80 -1.82 10.82
CA THR A 110 4.38 -0.88 11.78
C THR A 110 3.37 0.14 12.25
N LEU A 111 3.45 0.48 13.52
CA LEU A 111 2.76 1.61 14.12
C LEU A 111 3.83 2.50 14.77
N LYS A 112 3.75 3.82 14.54
CA LYS A 112 4.68 4.78 15.12
C LYS A 112 3.92 6.07 15.45
N PHE A 113 3.94 6.46 16.72
CA PHE A 113 3.54 7.80 17.11
C PHE A 113 4.68 8.79 16.86
N THR A 114 4.36 9.97 16.42
CA THR A 114 5.32 11.04 16.15
C THR A 114 4.60 12.40 16.15
N MET A 115 5.36 13.49 16.06
CA MET A 115 4.80 14.82 15.91
C MET A 115 4.30 15.05 14.48
N LYS A 116 3.21 15.80 14.33
CA LYS A 116 2.66 16.18 13.02
C LYS A 116 3.67 16.93 12.16
N SER A 117 4.58 17.70 12.77
CA SER A 117 5.66 18.40 12.08
C SER A 117 6.61 17.49 11.27
N GLU A 118 6.73 16.23 11.64
CA GLU A 118 7.56 15.24 10.92
C GLU A 118 6.89 14.68 9.64
N LEU A 119 5.58 14.90 9.48
CA LEU A 119 4.80 14.29 8.41
C LEU A 119 5.23 14.79 7.02
N SER A 120 5.45 16.09 6.84
CA SER A 120 5.87 16.66 5.55
C SER A 120 7.11 15.98 5.00
N LYS A 121 8.16 15.89 5.82
CA LYS A 121 9.42 15.22 5.48
C LYS A 121 9.20 13.76 5.11
N LYS A 122 8.29 13.05 5.80
CA LYS A 122 7.95 11.67 5.48
C LYS A 122 7.26 11.58 4.12
N LEU A 123 6.27 12.42 3.84
CA LEU A 123 5.54 12.43 2.58
C LEU A 123 6.43 12.80 1.39
N GLU A 124 7.39 13.71 1.57
CA GLU A 124 8.39 14.07 0.55
C GLU A 124 9.33 12.89 0.20
N SER A 125 9.60 11.99 1.15
CA SER A 125 10.42 10.80 0.92
C SER A 125 9.72 9.72 0.07
N LEU A 126 8.40 9.82 -0.10
CA LEU A 126 7.60 8.90 -0.90
C LEU A 126 7.44 9.45 -2.32
N GLY A 127 7.47 8.52 -3.28
CA GLY A 127 7.36 8.83 -4.70
C GLY A 127 5.96 9.24 -5.14
N LEU A 128 5.79 9.28 -6.45
CA LEU A 128 4.54 9.57 -7.13
C LEU A 128 3.47 8.54 -6.75
N ASP A 129 2.31 9.00 -6.32
CA ASP A 129 1.15 8.17 -6.03
C ASP A 129 0.12 8.30 -7.16
N MET A 130 0.04 7.29 -8.00
CA MET A 130 -0.83 7.30 -9.17
C MET A 130 -2.34 7.20 -8.83
N LEU A 131 -2.67 6.82 -7.59
CA LEU A 131 -4.06 6.68 -7.15
C LEU A 131 -4.54 7.89 -6.34
N ASN A 132 -3.74 8.33 -5.37
CA ASN A 132 -4.19 9.27 -4.36
C ASN A 132 -3.76 10.72 -4.65
N ASP A 133 -2.72 10.91 -5.43
CA ASP A 133 -2.25 12.24 -5.83
C ASP A 133 -2.99 12.68 -7.10
N GLN A 134 -4.00 13.55 -6.91
CA GLN A 134 -4.80 14.08 -8.01
C GLN A 134 -4.00 14.99 -8.95
N THR A 135 -2.88 15.52 -8.48
CA THR A 135 -2.00 16.39 -9.27
C THR A 135 -0.95 15.59 -10.05
N SER A 136 -0.83 14.29 -9.78
CA SER A 136 0.13 13.43 -10.47
C SER A 136 -0.15 13.34 -11.97
N SER A 137 0.88 13.56 -12.77
CA SER A 137 0.79 13.60 -14.22
C SER A 137 1.74 12.59 -14.87
N MET A 138 1.49 12.32 -16.15
CA MET A 138 2.43 11.54 -16.98
C MET A 138 3.81 12.22 -17.02
N TYR A 139 3.87 13.54 -17.05
CA TYR A 139 5.13 14.28 -17.02
C TYR A 139 5.95 13.96 -15.76
N ASP A 140 5.30 13.90 -14.59
CA ASP A 140 5.97 13.53 -13.33
C ASP A 140 6.48 12.08 -13.36
N PHE A 141 5.72 11.17 -13.97
CA PHE A 141 6.14 9.78 -14.17
C PHE A 141 7.37 9.70 -15.06
N VAL A 142 7.36 10.34 -16.23
CA VAL A 142 8.50 10.40 -17.16
C VAL A 142 9.74 10.95 -16.47
N ARG A 143 9.64 12.04 -15.73
CA ARG A 143 10.77 12.61 -14.97
C ARG A 143 11.38 11.64 -13.95
N LYS A 144 10.58 10.74 -13.37
CA LYS A 144 11.10 9.68 -12.46
C LYS A 144 11.82 8.59 -13.25
N VAL A 145 11.31 8.23 -14.41
CA VAL A 145 11.92 7.26 -15.33
C VAL A 145 13.27 7.77 -15.85
N GLU A 146 13.38 9.05 -16.18
CA GLU A 146 14.57 9.68 -16.77
C GLU A 146 15.73 9.92 -15.77
N ILE A 147 15.56 9.65 -14.49
CA ILE A 147 16.66 9.80 -13.50
C ILE A 147 17.83 8.89 -13.88
N PRO A 148 19.07 9.40 -14.05
CA PRO A 148 20.20 8.62 -14.59
C PRO A 148 20.49 7.30 -13.87
N LYS A 149 20.33 7.26 -12.54
CA LYS A 149 20.50 6.03 -11.75
C LYS A 149 19.34 5.04 -11.93
N VAL A 150 18.15 5.52 -12.30
CA VAL A 150 16.96 4.69 -12.57
C VAL A 150 17.07 4.03 -13.93
N GLN A 151 17.60 4.73 -14.91
CA GLN A 151 17.83 4.23 -16.27
C GLN A 151 18.63 2.92 -16.31
N LYS A 152 19.52 2.71 -15.35
CA LYS A 152 20.38 1.52 -15.22
C LYS A 152 19.71 0.35 -14.48
N LYS A 153 18.47 0.53 -14.03
CA LYS A 153 17.68 -0.48 -13.31
C LYS A 153 16.79 -1.26 -14.28
N THR A 154 16.37 -2.44 -13.86
CA THR A 154 15.27 -3.11 -14.55
C THR A 154 13.94 -2.40 -14.27
N VAL A 155 12.98 -2.57 -15.18
CA VAL A 155 11.63 -1.99 -15.01
C VAL A 155 10.96 -2.53 -13.75
N ALA A 156 11.19 -3.80 -13.41
CA ALA A 156 10.70 -4.40 -12.16
C ALA A 156 11.24 -3.68 -10.92
N GLU A 157 12.56 -3.42 -10.86
CA GLU A 157 13.19 -2.67 -9.75
C GLU A 157 12.68 -1.23 -9.66
N MET A 158 12.51 -0.57 -10.80
CA MET A 158 11.99 0.79 -10.88
C MET A 158 10.58 0.88 -10.31
N LEU A 159 9.67 0.03 -10.76
CA LEU A 159 8.25 0.04 -10.35
C LEU A 159 8.09 -0.28 -8.86
N MET A 160 8.91 -1.16 -8.30
CA MET A 160 8.84 -1.54 -6.88
C MET A 160 9.45 -0.52 -5.92
N ASN A 161 10.16 0.48 -6.43
CA ASN A 161 10.79 1.50 -5.61
C ASN A 161 9.76 2.53 -5.11
N GLN A 162 9.43 2.46 -3.82
CA GLN A 162 8.43 3.34 -3.20
C GLN A 162 8.85 4.82 -3.15
N SER A 163 10.13 5.15 -3.32
CA SER A 163 10.58 6.54 -3.46
C SER A 163 10.41 7.09 -4.87
N LEU A 164 10.12 6.23 -5.84
CA LEU A 164 9.78 6.61 -7.21
C LEU A 164 8.27 6.55 -7.42
N PHE A 165 7.64 5.40 -7.10
CA PHE A 165 6.22 5.11 -7.33
C PHE A 165 5.59 4.52 -6.07
N ALA A 166 5.00 5.41 -5.26
CA ALA A 166 4.36 5.02 -4.02
C ALA A 166 3.08 4.22 -4.31
N GLY A 167 2.92 3.10 -3.61
CA GLY A 167 1.72 2.26 -3.73
C GLY A 167 1.87 1.06 -4.65
N VAL A 168 2.74 1.12 -5.66
CA VAL A 168 3.00 -0.03 -6.53
C VAL A 168 3.58 -1.18 -5.72
N GLY A 169 2.95 -2.33 -5.82
CA GLY A 169 3.44 -3.56 -5.24
C GLY A 169 3.49 -4.68 -6.28
N ASN A 170 3.55 -5.91 -5.80
CA ASN A 170 3.87 -7.02 -6.69
C ASN A 170 2.75 -7.35 -7.69
N TYR A 171 1.46 -7.29 -7.27
CA TYR A 171 0.39 -7.55 -8.22
C TYR A 171 0.25 -6.41 -9.23
N ILE A 172 0.31 -5.16 -8.77
CA ILE A 172 0.24 -3.99 -9.65
C ILE A 172 1.39 -4.04 -10.67
N LYS A 173 2.61 -4.32 -10.21
CA LYS A 173 3.78 -4.48 -11.08
C LYS A 173 3.56 -5.55 -12.15
N CYS A 174 3.13 -6.76 -11.75
CA CYS A 174 2.92 -7.86 -12.69
C CYS A 174 1.89 -7.51 -13.76
N GLU A 175 0.75 -6.96 -13.36
CA GLU A 175 -0.32 -6.57 -14.28
C GLU A 175 0.09 -5.40 -15.19
N MET A 176 0.83 -4.40 -14.67
CA MET A 176 1.36 -3.31 -15.48
C MET A 176 2.30 -3.82 -16.57
N LEU A 177 3.27 -4.65 -16.19
CA LEU A 177 4.26 -5.20 -17.11
C LEU A 177 3.61 -6.07 -18.19
N TYR A 178 2.67 -6.92 -17.79
CA TYR A 178 1.96 -7.78 -18.74
C TYR A 178 1.15 -6.96 -19.75
N ARG A 179 0.33 -6.02 -19.30
CA ARG A 179 -0.52 -5.19 -20.14
C ARG A 179 0.28 -4.25 -21.05
N SER A 180 1.48 -3.85 -20.61
CA SER A 180 2.42 -3.07 -21.41
C SER A 180 3.32 -3.95 -22.30
N LYS A 181 3.23 -5.28 -22.22
CA LYS A 181 4.06 -6.25 -22.93
C LYS A 181 5.57 -6.08 -22.68
N ILE A 182 5.94 -5.64 -21.50
CA ILE A 182 7.33 -5.34 -21.12
C ILE A 182 7.86 -6.46 -20.22
N SER A 183 9.04 -6.99 -20.55
CA SER A 183 9.74 -7.96 -19.72
C SER A 183 10.17 -7.34 -18.38
N PRO A 184 10.02 -8.06 -17.24
CA PRO A 184 10.50 -7.58 -15.94
C PRO A 184 12.02 -7.33 -15.90
N TYR A 185 12.77 -7.94 -16.81
CA TYR A 185 14.23 -7.84 -16.92
C TYR A 185 14.71 -6.68 -17.79
N ARG A 186 13.82 -6.08 -18.58
CA ARG A 186 14.18 -4.98 -19.48
C ARG A 186 14.75 -3.81 -18.70
N LEU A 187 15.83 -3.20 -19.20
CA LEU A 187 16.38 -2.00 -18.59
C LEU A 187 15.49 -0.78 -18.89
N VAL A 188 15.40 0.11 -17.92
CA VAL A 188 14.57 1.33 -18.06
C VAL A 188 15.05 2.19 -19.22
N GLN A 189 16.36 2.28 -19.47
CA GLN A 189 16.96 3.03 -20.57
C GLN A 189 16.57 2.50 -21.96
N ASP A 190 16.10 1.27 -22.05
CA ASP A 190 15.74 0.62 -23.32
C ASP A 190 14.23 0.75 -23.63
N LEU A 191 13.47 1.44 -22.76
CA LEU A 191 12.06 1.70 -22.96
C LEU A 191 11.85 2.83 -23.96
N THR A 192 10.92 2.62 -24.87
CA THR A 192 10.40 3.67 -25.74
C THR A 192 9.47 4.61 -24.99
N GLN A 193 9.23 5.81 -25.53
CA GLN A 193 8.27 6.76 -24.95
C GLN A 193 6.84 6.18 -24.88
N ASP A 194 6.45 5.41 -25.91
CA ASP A 194 5.13 4.77 -25.93
C ASP A 194 4.98 3.72 -24.81
N GLU A 195 6.02 2.93 -24.55
CA GLU A 195 6.02 1.96 -23.46
C GLU A 195 5.96 2.65 -22.08
N ILE A 196 6.65 3.76 -21.91
CA ILE A 196 6.58 4.58 -20.69
C ILE A 196 5.14 5.13 -20.51
N CYS A 197 4.53 5.61 -21.57
CA CYS A 197 3.14 6.06 -21.56
C CYS A 197 2.17 4.92 -21.20
N GLN A 198 2.38 3.72 -21.73
CA GLN A 198 1.57 2.55 -21.42
C GLN A 198 1.70 2.15 -19.96
N LEU A 199 2.92 2.12 -19.40
CA LEU A 199 3.14 1.84 -17.98
C LEU A 199 2.35 2.82 -17.08
N TRP A 200 2.40 4.11 -17.38
CA TRP A 200 1.62 5.11 -16.64
C TRP A 200 0.12 4.85 -16.72
N ASN A 201 -0.41 4.66 -17.93
CA ASN A 201 -1.83 4.49 -18.15
C ASN A 201 -2.36 3.22 -17.48
N TRP A 202 -1.66 2.09 -17.63
CA TRP A 202 -2.03 0.84 -16.98
C TRP A 202 -1.89 0.92 -15.46
N GLY A 203 -0.86 1.58 -14.96
CA GLY A 203 -0.68 1.79 -13.52
C GLY A 203 -1.87 2.51 -12.88
N LYS A 204 -2.32 3.63 -13.48
CA LYS A 204 -3.50 4.36 -13.01
C LYS A 204 -4.78 3.52 -13.11
N LEU A 205 -4.98 2.85 -14.25
CA LEU A 205 -6.19 2.07 -14.49
C LEU A 205 -6.29 0.89 -13.52
N ILE A 206 -5.21 0.13 -13.33
CA ILE A 206 -5.16 -1.01 -12.42
C ILE A 206 -5.40 -0.57 -10.97
N MET A 207 -4.71 0.48 -10.53
CA MET A 207 -4.89 0.99 -9.17
C MET A 207 -6.31 1.51 -8.93
N ARG A 208 -6.88 2.22 -9.92
CA ARG A 208 -8.24 2.73 -9.82
C ARG A 208 -9.27 1.62 -9.81
N ALA A 209 -9.16 0.65 -10.73
CA ALA A 209 -10.05 -0.50 -10.79
C ALA A 209 -10.00 -1.32 -9.49
N SER A 210 -8.79 -1.58 -8.96
CA SER A 210 -8.63 -2.25 -7.67
C SER A 210 -9.31 -1.49 -6.53
N TYR A 211 -9.13 -0.17 -6.48
CA TYR A 211 -9.75 0.65 -5.46
C TYR A 211 -11.30 0.64 -5.57
N ASP A 212 -11.84 0.86 -6.77
CA ASP A 212 -13.29 0.95 -6.99
C ASP A 212 -14.01 -0.37 -6.65
N GLN A 213 -13.34 -1.50 -6.80
CA GLN A 213 -13.86 -2.83 -6.51
C GLN A 213 -13.56 -3.31 -5.06
N GLY A 214 -13.19 -2.42 -4.15
CA GLY A 214 -13.02 -2.75 -2.73
C GLY A 214 -11.63 -3.28 -2.34
N GLY A 215 -10.66 -3.23 -3.25
CA GLY A 215 -9.31 -3.77 -3.06
C GLY A 215 -9.17 -5.19 -3.61
N ALA A 216 -7.93 -5.61 -3.88
CA ALA A 216 -7.66 -6.93 -4.42
C ALA A 216 -8.11 -8.04 -3.46
N SER A 217 -8.78 -9.07 -3.98
CA SER A 217 -9.10 -10.31 -3.26
C SER A 217 -7.81 -11.11 -2.98
N ILE A 218 -6.87 -10.47 -2.27
CA ILE A 218 -5.63 -11.09 -1.84
C ILE A 218 -5.92 -11.84 -0.55
N ARG A 219 -5.47 -13.08 -0.46
CA ARG A 219 -5.70 -14.03 0.64
C ARG A 219 -5.58 -13.43 2.06
N ASN A 220 -4.88 -12.32 2.22
CA ASN A 220 -4.59 -11.69 3.50
C ASN A 220 -5.17 -10.27 3.65
N TYR A 221 -5.96 -9.76 2.70
CA TYR A 221 -6.59 -8.44 2.83
C TYR A 221 -8.03 -8.58 3.34
N ARG A 222 -8.38 -7.76 4.33
CA ARG A 222 -9.74 -7.61 4.85
C ARG A 222 -10.05 -6.13 5.05
N GLN A 223 -11.27 -5.75 4.75
CA GLN A 223 -11.83 -4.44 5.09
C GLN A 223 -11.94 -4.31 6.62
N VAL A 224 -12.08 -3.08 7.13
CA VAL A 224 -12.16 -2.81 8.58
C VAL A 224 -13.39 -3.49 9.24
N ASN A 225 -14.44 -3.76 8.46
CA ASN A 225 -15.60 -4.56 8.89
C ASN A 225 -15.32 -6.08 8.96
N GLY A 226 -14.12 -6.53 8.53
CA GLY A 226 -13.70 -7.94 8.53
C GLY A 226 -14.05 -8.72 7.27
N GLU A 227 -14.75 -8.10 6.30
CA GLU A 227 -15.07 -8.73 5.04
C GLU A 227 -13.85 -8.80 4.11
N PRO A 228 -13.73 -9.84 3.28
CA PRO A 228 -12.71 -9.86 2.23
C PRO A 228 -12.98 -8.72 1.24
N GLY A 229 -11.94 -8.23 0.58
CA GLY A 229 -12.13 -7.33 -0.56
C GLY A 229 -12.87 -8.09 -1.68
N ASP A 230 -13.95 -7.50 -2.19
CA ASP A 230 -14.76 -8.05 -3.28
C ASP A 230 -14.12 -7.79 -4.66
N PHE A 231 -12.82 -7.96 -4.74
CA PHE A 231 -12.12 -7.71 -5.99
C PHE A 231 -12.51 -8.75 -7.03
N THR A 232 -13.39 -8.36 -7.91
CA THR A 232 -13.71 -9.07 -9.15
C THR A 232 -12.78 -8.70 -10.31
N PHE A 233 -11.75 -7.85 -10.06
CA PHE A 233 -10.72 -7.59 -11.05
C PHE A 233 -9.96 -8.88 -11.28
N GLU A 234 -10.22 -9.49 -12.40
CA GLU A 234 -9.52 -10.69 -12.82
C GLU A 234 -8.07 -10.33 -13.10
N PHE A 235 -7.19 -10.84 -12.23
CA PHE A 235 -5.76 -10.79 -12.52
C PHE A 235 -5.50 -11.56 -13.81
N GLU A 236 -4.84 -10.92 -14.75
CA GLU A 236 -4.49 -11.58 -16.02
C GLU A 236 -3.28 -12.49 -15.84
N VAL A 237 -2.34 -12.12 -15.00
CA VAL A 237 -1.12 -12.92 -14.76
C VAL A 237 -0.83 -13.15 -13.28
N TYR A 238 -1.16 -12.21 -12.39
CA TYR A 238 -0.82 -12.36 -10.98
C TYR A 238 -1.56 -13.55 -10.35
N ALA A 239 -0.78 -14.52 -9.83
CA ALA A 239 -1.27 -15.78 -9.25
C ALA A 239 -2.00 -16.71 -10.25
N GLN A 240 -1.96 -16.43 -11.55
CA GLN A 240 -2.53 -17.28 -12.60
C GLN A 240 -1.52 -18.31 -13.10
N LYS A 241 -2.00 -19.39 -13.71
CA LYS A 241 -1.18 -20.38 -14.43
C LYS A 241 -1.12 -20.10 -15.93
N LEU A 242 -2.20 -19.57 -16.48
CA LEU A 242 -2.35 -19.14 -17.86
C LEU A 242 -2.87 -17.72 -17.88
N ASP A 243 -2.47 -16.95 -18.89
CA ASP A 243 -3.06 -15.65 -19.18
C ASP A 243 -4.43 -15.82 -19.91
N PRO A 244 -5.18 -14.73 -20.15
CA PRO A 244 -6.46 -14.79 -20.86
C PRO A 244 -6.38 -15.35 -22.29
N LEU A 245 -5.18 -15.36 -22.90
CA LEU A 245 -4.93 -15.87 -24.25
C LEU A 245 -4.49 -17.33 -24.25
N GLY A 246 -4.35 -17.98 -23.06
CA GLY A 246 -3.92 -19.36 -22.89
C GLY A 246 -2.40 -19.56 -22.84
N ASN A 247 -1.60 -18.48 -22.79
CA ASN A 247 -0.15 -18.59 -22.65
C ASN A 247 0.24 -18.94 -21.21
N ILE A 248 1.34 -19.69 -21.06
CA ILE A 248 1.86 -20.06 -19.75
C ILE A 248 2.41 -18.85 -19.02
N VAL A 249 1.91 -18.61 -17.80
CA VAL A 249 2.46 -17.63 -16.87
C VAL A 249 3.57 -18.29 -16.06
N ILE A 250 4.79 -17.81 -16.20
CA ILE A 250 5.91 -18.26 -15.37
C ILE A 250 6.00 -17.44 -14.07
N ARG A 251 6.61 -18.05 -13.06
CA ARG A 251 6.76 -17.48 -11.73
C ARG A 251 8.21 -17.65 -11.30
N GLU A 252 8.93 -16.54 -11.26
CA GLU A 252 10.35 -16.56 -10.89
C GLU A 252 10.74 -15.31 -10.10
N GLU A 253 11.84 -15.39 -9.39
CA GLU A 253 12.40 -14.24 -8.70
C GLU A 253 13.10 -13.32 -9.71
N THR A 254 12.70 -12.05 -9.69
CA THR A 254 13.24 -11.02 -10.57
C THR A 254 14.20 -10.09 -9.79
N PRO A 255 14.99 -9.22 -10.46
CA PRO A 255 16.02 -8.39 -9.83
C PRO A 255 15.54 -7.49 -8.67
N ASP A 256 14.23 -7.22 -8.58
CA ASP A 256 13.61 -6.51 -7.46
C ASP A 256 13.43 -7.39 -6.19
N GLY A 257 13.89 -8.65 -6.21
CA GLY A 257 13.79 -9.60 -5.10
C GLY A 257 12.36 -10.08 -4.81
N ARG A 258 11.49 -10.05 -5.83
CA ARG A 258 10.11 -10.52 -5.72
C ARG A 258 9.80 -11.61 -6.74
N THR A 259 8.92 -12.53 -6.37
CA THR A 259 8.35 -13.49 -7.33
C THR A 259 7.45 -12.75 -8.29
N THR A 260 7.88 -12.59 -9.53
CA THR A 260 7.10 -11.96 -10.60
C THR A 260 6.35 -13.02 -11.40
N HIS A 261 5.14 -12.71 -11.79
CA HIS A 261 4.30 -13.50 -12.68
C HIS A 261 4.29 -12.79 -14.03
N TRP A 262 4.73 -13.47 -15.08
CA TRP A 262 4.85 -12.85 -16.41
C TRP A 262 4.81 -13.89 -17.53
N VAL A 263 4.62 -13.46 -18.77
CA VAL A 263 4.46 -14.31 -19.97
C VAL A 263 5.61 -14.02 -20.95
N PRO A 264 6.69 -14.84 -20.97
CA PRO A 264 7.87 -14.58 -21.82
C PRO A 264 7.58 -14.51 -23.31
N SER A 265 6.54 -15.19 -23.79
CA SER A 265 6.15 -15.16 -25.22
C SER A 265 5.51 -13.84 -25.65
N LEU A 266 5.08 -12.99 -24.70
CA LEU A 266 4.40 -11.71 -24.98
C LEU A 266 5.16 -10.49 -24.50
N GLN A 267 6.02 -10.66 -23.51
CA GLN A 267 6.72 -9.56 -22.82
C GLN A 267 8.21 -9.56 -23.24
N SER A 268 8.63 -8.55 -23.96
CA SER A 268 9.99 -8.40 -24.48
C SER A 268 10.78 -7.26 -23.81
#